data_a85a51b5a6af3199b5630e5f683d7f04
#
_entry.id   a85a51b5a6af3199b5630e5f683d7f04
#
_cell.length_a   1.000
_cell.length_b   1.000
_cell.length_c   1.000
_cell.angle_alpha   90.00
_cell.angle_beta   90.00
_cell.angle_gamma   90.00
#
_symmetry.space_group_name_H-M   'P 1'
#
loop_
_entity.id
_entity.type
_entity.pdbx_description
1 polymer ?
#
loop_
_entity_poly.entity_id
_entity_poly.type
_entity_poly.pdbx_seq_one_letter_code
_entity_poly.pdbx_strand_id
1 'polypeptide(L)'
;MDFDDVFGGDAGEAGGIDNGVAEDLFMFTGMNQEEIEELKDMKDSVIFLIDCHRSMYAQNMFNGRPAEDCDSTSSIDCVLRAALSFMKTKIITSDNDKIGVVLFGCAKTDNSLNLSNVSVLQKLDTPDAATIKNF
;
A
#
# COMPACT_ATOMS: atom_id res chain seq x y z
N MET A 1 25.67 -15.88 37.77
CA MET A 1 24.35 -15.75 37.13
C MET A 1 24.63 -15.67 35.64
N ASP A 2 24.70 -16.81 35.00
CA ASP A 2 25.16 -16.95 33.62
C ASP A 2 24.01 -16.64 32.64
N PHE A 3 24.34 -15.80 31.66
CA PHE A 3 23.38 -15.19 30.73
C PHE A 3 23.20 -16.05 29.43
N ASP A 4 23.67 -17.30 29.45
CA ASP A 4 23.76 -18.15 28.23
C ASP A 4 22.56 -19.09 27.96
N ASP A 5 21.49 -19.03 28.76
CA ASP A 5 20.37 -20.01 28.65
C ASP A 5 19.09 -19.47 28.00
N VAL A 6 19.08 -18.34 27.27
CA VAL A 6 17.84 -17.75 26.73
C VAL A 6 17.70 -17.86 25.21
N PHE A 7 18.70 -18.35 24.47
CA PHE A 7 18.60 -18.50 22.99
C PHE A 7 18.80 -19.93 22.50
N GLY A 8 18.10 -20.87 23.11
CA GLY A 8 17.88 -22.21 22.55
C GLY A 8 16.55 -22.25 21.80
N GLY A 9 16.40 -21.51 20.73
CA GLY A 9 15.26 -21.56 19.82
C GLY A 9 15.59 -22.42 18.60
N ASP A 10 14.98 -23.60 18.56
CA ASP A 10 14.87 -24.58 17.51
C ASP A 10 14.72 -23.93 16.13
N ALA A 11 15.53 -24.38 15.16
CA ALA A 11 15.40 -24.07 13.74
C ALA A 11 14.17 -24.83 13.21
N GLY A 12 12.98 -24.30 13.49
CA GLY A 12 11.70 -24.78 12.95
C GLY A 12 11.52 -24.33 11.50
N GLU A 13 11.38 -25.31 10.68
CA GLU A 13 10.78 -25.44 9.34
C GLU A 13 10.30 -24.15 8.65
N ALA A 14 10.73 -24.01 7.40
CA ALA A 14 10.17 -23.08 6.41
C ALA A 14 8.64 -23.09 6.48
N GLY A 15 8.06 -21.98 6.97
CA GLY A 15 6.65 -21.83 7.18
C GLY A 15 5.86 -22.05 5.91
N GLY A 16 5.14 -23.17 5.87
CA GLY A 16 4.04 -23.37 4.94
C GLY A 16 3.04 -22.22 5.10
N ILE A 17 2.57 -21.71 3.99
CA ILE A 17 1.52 -20.70 3.89
C ILE A 17 0.37 -21.19 4.77
N ASP A 18 -0.06 -20.34 5.69
CA ASP A 18 -1.15 -20.61 6.62
C ASP A 18 -2.39 -21.09 5.85
N ASN A 19 -2.72 -22.37 6.00
CA ASN A 19 -3.86 -22.99 5.33
C ASN A 19 -5.20 -22.30 5.68
N GLY A 20 -5.26 -21.56 6.79
CA GLY A 20 -6.46 -20.85 7.22
C GLY A 20 -6.89 -19.75 6.23
N VAL A 21 -5.95 -19.05 5.63
CA VAL A 21 -6.29 -17.98 4.65
C VAL A 21 -6.87 -18.55 3.36
N ALA A 22 -6.40 -19.71 2.93
CA ALA A 22 -6.93 -20.38 1.74
C ALA A 22 -8.35 -20.96 1.98
N GLU A 23 -8.62 -21.50 3.17
CA GLU A 23 -9.95 -22.00 3.55
C GLU A 23 -10.96 -20.85 3.68
N ASP A 24 -10.57 -19.72 4.28
CA ASP A 24 -11.41 -18.52 4.38
C ASP A 24 -11.74 -17.94 2.99
N LEU A 25 -10.77 -17.93 2.09
CA LEU A 25 -10.96 -17.45 0.72
C LEU A 25 -11.88 -18.38 -0.08
N PHE A 26 -11.75 -19.71 0.08
CA PHE A 26 -12.63 -20.70 -0.51
C PHE A 26 -14.10 -20.52 -0.04
N MET A 27 -14.30 -20.34 1.27
CA MET A 27 -15.64 -20.13 1.85
C MET A 27 -16.29 -18.85 1.34
N PHE A 28 -15.49 -17.80 1.08
CA PHE A 28 -15.99 -16.51 0.60
C PHE A 28 -16.22 -16.46 -0.92
N THR A 29 -15.36 -17.08 -1.71
CA THR A 29 -15.40 -17.00 -3.18
C THR A 29 -16.04 -18.20 -3.86
N GLY A 30 -16.12 -19.37 -3.17
CA GLY A 30 -16.53 -20.64 -3.75
C GLY A 30 -15.54 -21.23 -4.75
N MET A 31 -14.32 -20.66 -4.85
CA MET A 31 -13.26 -21.08 -5.77
C MET A 31 -12.55 -22.33 -5.23
N ASN A 32 -12.15 -23.24 -6.10
CA ASN A 32 -11.34 -24.39 -5.71
C ASN A 32 -9.87 -24.01 -5.47
N GLN A 33 -9.08 -24.94 -4.95
CA GLN A 33 -7.69 -24.65 -4.57
C GLN A 33 -6.78 -24.33 -5.76
N GLU A 34 -7.04 -24.93 -6.93
CA GLU A 34 -6.30 -24.63 -8.17
C GLU A 34 -6.59 -23.22 -8.65
N GLU A 35 -7.86 -22.78 -8.63
CA GLU A 35 -8.26 -21.42 -8.98
C GLU A 35 -7.67 -20.39 -8.00
N ILE A 36 -7.56 -20.72 -6.71
CA ILE A 36 -6.91 -19.86 -5.71
C ILE A 36 -5.40 -19.76 -5.96
N GLU A 37 -4.73 -20.85 -6.37
CA GLU A 37 -3.31 -20.83 -6.72
C GLU A 37 -3.05 -20.02 -7.99
N GLU A 38 -3.90 -20.14 -9.01
CA GLU A 38 -3.83 -19.31 -10.21
C GLU A 38 -4.00 -17.81 -9.88
N LEU A 39 -4.89 -17.46 -8.94
CA LEU A 39 -5.04 -16.09 -8.47
C LEU A 39 -3.81 -15.54 -7.75
N LYS A 40 -3.06 -16.38 -7.04
CA LYS A 40 -1.82 -15.97 -6.37
C LYS A 40 -0.72 -15.57 -7.37
N ASP A 41 -0.74 -16.15 -8.57
CA ASP A 41 0.19 -15.81 -9.64
C ASP A 41 -0.29 -14.60 -10.48
N MET A 42 -1.52 -14.11 -10.28
CA MET A 42 -2.02 -12.92 -10.94
C MET A 42 -1.33 -11.67 -10.41
N LYS A 43 -0.87 -10.85 -11.36
CA LYS A 43 -0.24 -9.56 -11.06
C LYS A 43 -1.31 -8.49 -10.94
N ASP A 44 -1.37 -7.87 -9.79
CA ASP A 44 -2.25 -6.72 -9.58
C ASP A 44 -1.64 -5.44 -10.18
N SER A 45 -2.52 -4.60 -10.71
CA SER A 45 -2.16 -3.25 -11.12
C SER A 45 -3.06 -2.26 -10.40
N VAL A 46 -2.51 -1.51 -9.47
CA VAL A 46 -3.25 -0.57 -8.62
C VAL A 46 -2.82 0.85 -8.93
N ILE A 47 -3.77 1.74 -9.17
CA ILE A 47 -3.52 3.16 -9.33
C ILE A 47 -4.25 3.93 -8.22
N PHE A 48 -3.49 4.65 -7.41
CA PHE A 48 -4.03 5.64 -6.49
C PHE A 48 -4.30 6.92 -7.26
N LEU A 49 -5.57 7.30 -7.34
CA LEU A 49 -6.00 8.56 -7.93
C LEU A 49 -6.35 9.51 -6.79
N ILE A 50 -5.51 10.52 -6.56
CA ILE A 50 -5.56 11.39 -5.38
C ILE A 50 -6.02 12.78 -5.78
N ASP A 51 -7.10 13.24 -5.14
CA ASP A 51 -7.58 14.61 -5.28
C ASP A 51 -6.66 15.60 -4.54
N CYS A 52 -6.17 16.59 -5.27
CA CYS A 52 -5.36 17.69 -4.72
C CYS A 52 -6.16 18.99 -4.64
N HIS A 53 -7.48 18.92 -4.56
CA HIS A 53 -8.29 20.10 -4.34
C HIS A 53 -7.92 20.77 -3.01
N ARG A 54 -8.07 22.08 -2.96
CA ARG A 54 -7.72 22.93 -1.81
C ARG A 54 -8.26 22.40 -0.47
N SER A 55 -9.44 21.80 -0.46
CA SER A 55 -10.05 21.23 0.75
C SER A 55 -9.25 20.06 1.35
N MET A 56 -8.50 19.34 0.54
CA MET A 56 -7.69 18.20 1.00
C MET A 56 -6.50 18.61 1.87
N TYR A 57 -6.11 19.90 1.77
CA TYR A 57 -5.00 20.46 2.57
C TYR A 57 -5.50 21.10 3.88
N ALA A 58 -6.81 21.16 4.10
CA ALA A 58 -7.36 21.65 5.36
C ALA A 58 -6.97 20.71 6.50
N GLN A 59 -6.69 21.28 7.67
CA GLN A 59 -6.41 20.49 8.86
C GLN A 59 -7.61 19.59 9.21
N ASN A 60 -7.35 18.32 9.50
CA ASN A 60 -8.38 17.39 9.93
C ASN A 60 -8.91 17.81 11.31
N MET A 61 -10.21 18.00 11.37
CA MET A 61 -10.92 18.41 12.57
C MET A 61 -11.91 17.33 12.97
N PHE A 62 -11.88 16.92 14.23
CA PHE A 62 -12.88 16.03 14.80
C PHE A 62 -13.65 16.79 15.89
N ASN A 63 -14.96 16.93 15.74
CA ASN A 63 -15.82 17.71 16.66
C ASN A 63 -15.31 19.15 16.93
N GLY A 64 -14.76 19.81 15.91
CA GLY A 64 -14.26 21.19 16.03
C GLY A 64 -12.88 21.30 16.72
N ARG A 65 -12.18 20.19 16.95
CA ARG A 65 -10.83 20.15 17.49
C ARG A 65 -9.90 19.43 16.53
N PRO A 66 -8.58 19.76 16.48
CA PRO A 66 -7.61 18.97 15.76
C PRO A 66 -7.67 17.51 16.23
N ALA A 67 -7.57 16.55 15.30
CA ALA A 67 -7.53 15.14 15.64
C ALA A 67 -6.19 14.86 16.34
N GLU A 68 -6.20 14.72 17.66
CA GLU A 68 -5.00 14.57 18.51
C GLU A 68 -4.32 13.21 18.31
N ASP A 69 -5.09 12.19 17.91
CA ASP A 69 -4.59 10.81 17.73
C ASP A 69 -4.23 10.47 16.27
N CYS A 70 -4.24 11.43 15.36
CA CYS A 70 -3.91 11.22 13.97
C CYS A 70 -2.55 11.83 13.65
N ASP A 71 -1.59 11.00 13.25
CA ASP A 71 -0.27 11.45 12.76
C ASP A 71 -0.35 12.33 11.51
N SER A 72 -1.53 12.44 10.90
CA SER A 72 -1.80 13.20 9.70
C SER A 72 -2.47 14.53 10.04
N THR A 73 -1.88 15.63 9.57
CA THR A 73 -2.42 16.98 9.78
C THR A 73 -3.51 17.35 8.79
N SER A 74 -3.58 16.68 7.64
CA SER A 74 -4.55 16.95 6.57
C SER A 74 -5.00 15.66 5.87
N SER A 75 -6.09 15.74 5.11
CA SER A 75 -6.59 14.60 4.34
C SER A 75 -5.60 14.16 3.27
N ILE A 76 -4.90 15.09 2.61
CA ILE A 76 -3.89 14.75 1.60
C ILE A 76 -2.71 13.99 2.23
N ASP A 77 -2.24 14.41 3.41
CA ASP A 77 -1.17 13.74 4.13
C ASP A 77 -1.58 12.30 4.52
N CYS A 78 -2.81 12.11 4.99
CA CYS A 78 -3.36 10.80 5.31
C CYS A 78 -3.36 9.86 4.10
N VAL A 79 -3.84 10.33 2.95
CA VAL A 79 -3.92 9.52 1.72
C VAL A 79 -2.54 9.19 1.18
N LEU A 80 -1.60 10.13 1.18
CA LEU A 80 -0.21 9.88 0.76
C LEU A 80 0.48 8.86 1.67
N ARG A 81 0.30 8.94 2.98
CA ARG A 81 0.81 7.94 3.92
C ARG A 81 0.19 6.56 3.71
N ALA A 82 -1.12 6.50 3.41
CA ALA A 82 -1.78 5.24 3.09
C ALA A 82 -1.22 4.61 1.80
N ALA A 83 -1.04 5.39 0.74
CA ALA A 83 -0.43 4.93 -0.50
C ALA A 83 1.01 4.44 -0.29
N LEU A 84 1.81 5.18 0.48
CA LEU A 84 3.17 4.79 0.84
C LEU A 84 3.20 3.50 1.67
N SER A 85 2.31 3.35 2.65
CA SER A 85 2.19 2.14 3.46
C SER A 85 1.81 0.92 2.61
N PHE A 86 0.87 1.10 1.68
CA PHE A 86 0.48 0.06 0.73
C PHE A 86 1.66 -0.37 -0.16
N MET A 87 2.42 0.58 -0.73
CA MET A 87 3.61 0.28 -1.53
C MET A 87 4.65 -0.51 -0.73
N LYS A 88 4.91 -0.11 0.52
CA LYS A 88 5.85 -0.84 1.40
C LYS A 88 5.41 -2.27 1.66
N THR A 89 4.12 -2.49 1.89
CA THR A 89 3.57 -3.84 2.08
C THR A 89 3.74 -4.67 0.82
N LYS A 90 3.41 -4.12 -0.34
CA LYS A 90 3.49 -4.84 -1.62
C LYS A 90 4.93 -5.21 -2.02
N ILE A 91 5.92 -4.38 -1.74
CA ILE A 91 7.34 -4.73 -1.94
C ILE A 91 7.75 -5.99 -1.16
N ILE A 92 7.14 -6.21 0.01
CA ILE A 92 7.47 -7.37 0.86
C ILE A 92 6.65 -8.60 0.46
N THR A 93 5.41 -8.42 0.04
CA THR A 93 4.44 -9.51 -0.14
C THR A 93 4.25 -9.96 -1.58
N SER A 94 4.66 -9.16 -2.57
CA SER A 94 4.41 -9.44 -3.98
C SER A 94 5.45 -8.79 -4.89
N ASP A 95 6.28 -9.62 -5.53
CA ASP A 95 7.39 -9.16 -6.37
C ASP A 95 6.95 -8.57 -7.72
N ASN A 96 5.68 -8.71 -8.10
CA ASN A 96 5.24 -8.44 -9.48
C ASN A 96 4.08 -7.45 -9.60
N ASP A 97 3.50 -7.01 -8.49
CA ASP A 97 2.39 -6.05 -8.52
C ASP A 97 2.87 -4.67 -8.97
N LYS A 98 2.03 -4.02 -9.78
CA LYS A 98 2.33 -2.68 -10.27
C LYS A 98 1.50 -1.64 -9.53
N ILE A 99 2.17 -0.57 -9.12
CA ILE A 99 1.53 0.51 -8.38
C ILE A 99 1.84 1.84 -9.06
N GLY A 100 0.80 2.62 -9.32
CA GLY A 100 0.89 3.98 -9.81
C GLY A 100 0.24 4.97 -8.86
N VAL A 101 0.70 6.22 -8.88
CA VAL A 101 0.09 7.31 -8.12
C VAL A 101 -0.09 8.52 -9.02
N VAL A 102 -1.31 8.98 -9.14
CA VAL A 102 -1.71 10.10 -9.98
C VAL A 102 -2.43 11.13 -9.12
N LEU A 103 -1.99 12.36 -9.21
CA LEU A 103 -2.61 13.51 -8.57
C LEU A 103 -3.49 14.24 -9.58
N PHE A 104 -4.69 14.63 -9.21
CA PHE A 104 -5.55 15.48 -10.03
C PHE A 104 -6.01 16.72 -9.27
N GLY A 105 -6.43 17.76 -9.98
CA GLY A 105 -6.76 19.05 -9.36
C GLY A 105 -5.57 19.78 -8.78
N CYS A 106 -4.33 19.42 -9.15
CA CYS A 106 -3.10 20.06 -8.70
C CYS A 106 -2.71 21.24 -9.62
N ALA A 107 -1.88 22.13 -9.11
CA ALA A 107 -1.40 23.28 -9.90
C ALA A 107 -0.42 22.88 -11.00
N LYS A 108 0.32 21.78 -10.79
CA LYS A 108 1.32 21.27 -11.74
C LYS A 108 0.66 20.35 -12.76
N THR A 109 1.06 20.48 -14.02
CA THR A 109 0.74 19.52 -15.08
C THR A 109 2.01 18.73 -15.41
N ASP A 110 2.02 17.43 -15.15
CA ASP A 110 3.17 16.57 -15.39
C ASP A 110 2.69 15.16 -15.75
N ASN A 111 2.29 14.97 -16.99
CA ASN A 111 1.84 13.71 -17.54
C ASN A 111 2.03 13.65 -19.05
N SER A 112 2.16 12.45 -19.61
CA SER A 112 2.45 12.23 -21.04
C SER A 112 1.31 12.65 -21.99
N LEU A 113 0.08 12.78 -21.47
CA LEU A 113 -1.10 13.16 -22.25
C LEU A 113 -1.39 14.65 -22.20
N ASN A 114 -0.56 15.46 -21.51
CA ASN A 114 -0.76 16.88 -21.30
C ASN A 114 -2.16 17.24 -20.74
N LEU A 115 -2.71 16.39 -19.90
CA LEU A 115 -3.97 16.66 -19.20
C LEU A 115 -3.73 17.75 -18.15
N SER A 116 -4.43 18.87 -18.29
CA SER A 116 -4.28 19.99 -17.35
C SER A 116 -4.60 19.60 -15.92
N ASN A 117 -3.82 20.10 -14.97
CA ASN A 117 -4.01 19.87 -13.53
C ASN A 117 -3.91 18.38 -13.09
N VAL A 118 -3.20 17.58 -13.88
CA VAL A 118 -2.88 16.19 -13.57
C VAL A 118 -1.37 16.02 -13.52
N SER A 119 -0.88 15.35 -12.48
CA SER A 119 0.54 15.05 -12.29
C SER A 119 0.71 13.57 -11.93
N VAL A 120 1.56 12.87 -12.66
CA VAL A 120 1.94 11.49 -12.34
C VAL A 120 3.07 11.53 -11.33
N LEU A 121 2.78 11.24 -10.08
CA LEU A 121 3.77 11.19 -9.01
C LEU A 121 4.62 9.92 -9.10
N GLN A 122 3.96 8.79 -9.35
CA GLN A 122 4.57 7.48 -9.58
C GLN A 122 3.93 6.84 -10.81
N LYS A 123 4.74 6.47 -11.79
CA LYS A 123 4.27 5.69 -12.95
C LYS A 123 3.83 4.30 -12.50
N LEU A 124 2.90 3.71 -13.23
CA LEU A 124 2.45 2.33 -12.97
C LEU A 124 3.60 1.35 -13.27
N ASP A 125 4.29 0.95 -12.24
CA ASP A 125 5.43 0.03 -12.29
C ASP A 125 5.55 -0.74 -10.97
N THR A 126 6.39 -1.76 -10.95
CA THR A 126 6.72 -2.50 -9.71
C THR A 126 7.47 -1.56 -8.77
N PRO A 127 6.94 -1.30 -7.56
CA PRO A 127 7.60 -0.40 -6.62
C PRO A 127 8.90 -1.02 -6.10
N ASP A 128 9.92 -0.21 -5.98
CA ASP A 128 11.21 -0.57 -5.40
C ASP A 128 11.57 0.34 -4.22
N ALA A 129 12.69 0.07 -3.57
CA ALA A 129 13.17 0.86 -2.45
C ALA A 129 13.50 2.32 -2.85
N ALA A 130 13.90 2.56 -4.10
CA ALA A 130 14.15 3.90 -4.62
C ALA A 130 12.84 4.67 -4.81
N THR A 131 11.80 4.02 -5.31
CA THR A 131 10.44 4.56 -5.40
C THR A 131 9.93 5.03 -4.04
N ILE A 132 10.06 4.19 -3.02
CA ILE A 132 9.64 4.52 -1.64
C ILE A 132 10.38 5.73 -1.09
N LYS A 133 11.69 5.83 -1.37
CA LYS A 133 12.53 6.92 -0.86
C LYS A 133 12.23 8.26 -1.53
N ASN A 134 11.75 8.23 -2.77
CA ASN A 134 11.45 9.43 -3.55
C ASN A 134 9.98 9.87 -3.44
N PHE A 135 9.14 9.06 -2.80
CA PHE A 135 7.73 9.35 -2.57
C PHE A 135 7.52 10.25 -1.35
#